data_e911f1a638a82d23f80640f1f83fa566
#
_entry.id   e911f1a638a82d23f80640f1f83fa566
#
_cell.length_a   1.000
_cell.length_b   1.000
_cell.length_c   1.000
_cell.angle_alpha   90.00
_cell.angle_beta   90.00
_cell.angle_gamma   90.00
#
_symmetry.space_group_name_H-M   'P 1'
#
loop_
_entity.id
_entity.type
_entity.pdbx_description
1 polymer ?
#
loop_
_entity_poly.entity_id
_entity_poly.type
_entity_poly.pdbx_seq_one_letter_code
_entity_poly.pdbx_strand_id
1 'polypeptide(L)'
;MITLIAAVAENNALGKDNQLLWHLPEDFKRFKALTSGHYIIMGRKTFESFPKPLPNRTHVVISRQKNYQPEGCIVVDSLEKAIEVCPKEEDVFVIGGGQIYKQSIAIADKVDITRVHHSFEADTFFPEINLDEWQLVFSEFHPKDERNQFDFTFQTFVRK
;
A
#
# COMPACT_ATOMS: atom_id res chain seq x y z
N MET A 1 4.77 9.08 -11.31
CA MET A 1 3.53 8.28 -11.28
C MET A 1 3.23 7.84 -9.85
N ILE A 2 2.02 8.04 -9.42
CA ILE A 2 1.59 7.66 -8.05
C ILE A 2 0.86 6.33 -8.11
N THR A 3 1.40 5.33 -7.42
CA THR A 3 0.85 3.99 -7.37
C THR A 3 0.42 3.65 -5.95
N LEU A 4 -0.83 3.22 -5.78
CA LEU A 4 -1.26 2.59 -4.54
C LEU A 4 -0.87 1.12 -4.60
N ILE A 5 -0.18 0.63 -3.58
CA ILE A 5 0.19 -0.77 -3.48
C ILE A 5 -0.39 -1.35 -2.18
N ALA A 6 -1.10 -2.47 -2.28
CA ALA A 6 -1.78 -3.07 -1.13
C ALA A 6 -2.02 -4.55 -1.34
N ALA A 7 -2.14 -5.28 -0.23
CA ALA A 7 -2.70 -6.62 -0.23
C ALA A 7 -4.11 -6.51 0.37
N VAL A 8 -5.11 -7.02 -0.32
CA VAL A 8 -6.51 -6.88 0.06
C VAL A 8 -7.25 -8.22 -0.08
N ALA A 9 -8.16 -8.49 0.85
CA ALA A 9 -9.00 -9.68 0.80
C ALA A 9 -10.14 -9.53 -0.21
N GLU A 10 -10.90 -10.59 -0.44
CA GLU A 10 -12.07 -10.56 -1.33
C GLU A 10 -13.08 -9.48 -0.93
N ASN A 11 -13.26 -9.25 0.37
CA ASN A 11 -14.16 -8.23 0.89
C ASN A 11 -13.46 -6.87 1.10
N ASN A 12 -12.32 -6.63 0.47
CA ASN A 12 -11.49 -5.44 0.60
C ASN A 12 -10.88 -5.24 1.99
N ALA A 13 -10.87 -6.26 2.83
CA ALA A 13 -10.24 -6.18 4.15
C ALA A 13 -8.74 -5.96 4.02
N LEU A 14 -8.20 -5.04 4.82
CA LEU A 14 -6.77 -4.73 4.89
C LEU A 14 -6.14 -5.25 6.18
N GLY A 15 -6.86 -5.12 7.30
CA GLY A 15 -6.33 -5.50 8.59
C GLY A 15 -7.36 -5.41 9.69
N LYS A 16 -6.96 -5.87 10.89
CA LYS A 16 -7.76 -5.80 12.11
C LYS A 16 -6.81 -5.55 13.27
N ASP A 17 -7.15 -4.60 14.14
CA ASP A 17 -6.34 -4.23 15.30
C ASP A 17 -4.89 -3.91 14.94
N ASN A 18 -4.68 -3.22 13.80
CA ASN A 18 -3.38 -2.83 13.26
C ASN A 18 -2.47 -4.02 12.90
N GLN A 19 -3.05 -5.19 12.63
CA GLN A 19 -2.30 -6.40 12.28
C GLN A 19 -2.72 -6.94 10.91
N LEU A 20 -1.77 -7.61 10.25
CA LEU A 20 -2.05 -8.33 9.01
C LEU A 20 -2.92 -9.55 9.29
N LEU A 21 -3.81 -9.86 8.37
CA LEU A 21 -4.76 -10.96 8.48
C LEU A 21 -4.24 -12.26 7.87
N TRP A 22 -3.12 -12.20 7.15
CA TRP A 22 -2.56 -13.35 6.42
C TRP A 22 -1.05 -13.24 6.34
N HIS A 23 -0.42 -14.36 5.96
CA HIS A 23 1.01 -14.43 5.72
C HIS A 23 1.26 -14.96 4.31
N LEU A 24 1.78 -14.09 3.43
CA LEU A 24 2.06 -14.41 2.03
C LEU A 24 3.45 -13.91 1.66
N PRO A 25 4.48 -14.76 1.81
CA PRO A 25 5.87 -14.36 1.48
C PRO A 25 6.06 -13.85 0.05
N GLU A 26 5.32 -14.40 -0.93
CA GLU A 26 5.40 -13.92 -2.32
C GLU A 26 4.90 -12.48 -2.45
N ASP A 27 3.91 -12.08 -1.64
CA ASP A 27 3.44 -10.70 -1.61
C ASP A 27 4.52 -9.76 -1.05
N PHE A 28 5.16 -10.13 0.04
CA PHE A 28 6.26 -9.35 0.62
C PHE A 28 7.42 -9.20 -0.37
N LYS A 29 7.76 -10.27 -1.07
CA LYS A 29 8.81 -10.27 -2.08
C LYS A 29 8.48 -9.32 -3.23
N ARG A 30 7.25 -9.34 -3.72
CA ARG A 30 6.78 -8.44 -4.77
C ARG A 30 6.79 -6.99 -4.30
N PHE A 31 6.31 -6.74 -3.09
CA PHE A 31 6.31 -5.39 -2.47
C PHE A 31 7.75 -4.84 -2.42
N LYS A 32 8.69 -5.62 -1.94
CA LYS A 32 10.10 -5.23 -1.88
C LYS A 32 10.64 -4.93 -3.28
N ALA A 33 10.36 -5.79 -4.25
CA ALA A 33 10.86 -5.62 -5.62
C ALA A 33 10.33 -4.33 -6.27
N LEU A 34 9.05 -4.03 -6.07
CA LEU A 34 8.42 -2.85 -6.66
C LEU A 34 8.84 -1.55 -5.99
N THR A 35 9.00 -1.54 -4.68
CA THR A 35 9.24 -0.30 -3.91
C THR A 35 10.70 0.03 -3.69
N SER A 36 11.62 -0.91 -3.84
CA SER A 36 13.05 -0.65 -3.61
C SER A 36 13.58 0.45 -4.52
N GLY A 37 14.30 1.42 -3.93
CA GLY A 37 14.84 2.56 -4.66
C GLY A 37 13.86 3.72 -4.83
N HIS A 38 12.66 3.61 -4.28
CA HIS A 38 11.59 4.59 -4.46
C HIS A 38 11.16 5.25 -3.16
N TYR A 39 10.44 6.35 -3.28
CA TYR A 39 9.76 7.00 -2.16
C TYR A 39 8.48 6.24 -1.85
N ILE A 40 8.23 6.01 -0.56
CA ILE A 40 7.00 5.36 -0.09
C ILE A 40 6.28 6.30 0.88
N ILE A 41 5.00 6.53 0.61
CA ILE A 41 4.14 7.41 1.42
C ILE A 41 3.25 6.55 2.31
N MET A 42 3.15 6.90 3.57
CA MET A 42 2.37 6.13 4.54
C MET A 42 1.88 6.98 5.69
N GLY A 43 0.89 6.47 6.43
CA GLY A 43 0.48 7.06 7.69
C GLY A 43 1.41 6.66 8.83
N ARG A 44 1.31 7.38 9.94
CA ARG A 44 2.14 7.16 11.13
C ARG A 44 2.08 5.72 11.65
N LYS A 45 0.88 5.16 11.78
CA LYS A 45 0.70 3.80 12.33
C LYS A 45 1.36 2.73 11.46
N THR A 46 1.33 2.93 10.15
CA THR A 46 2.00 2.02 9.22
C THR A 46 3.51 2.07 9.41
N PHE A 47 4.08 3.28 9.53
CA PHE A 47 5.50 3.43 9.79
C PHE A 47 5.90 2.79 11.12
N GLU A 48 5.12 3.00 12.16
CA GLU A 48 5.39 2.45 13.49
C GLU A 48 5.21 0.92 13.57
N SER A 49 4.55 0.31 12.59
CA SER A 49 4.41 -1.14 12.52
C SER A 49 5.70 -1.84 12.07
N PHE A 50 6.63 -1.09 11.47
CA PHE A 50 7.92 -1.65 11.06
C PHE A 50 8.87 -1.66 12.25
N PRO A 51 9.61 -2.76 12.50
CA PRO A 51 10.64 -2.78 13.56
C PRO A 51 11.72 -1.71 13.33
N LYS A 52 12.00 -1.41 12.07
CA LYS A 52 12.94 -0.38 11.64
C LYS A 52 12.56 0.08 10.23
N PRO A 53 13.03 1.26 9.78
CA PRO A 53 12.77 1.70 8.41
C PRO A 53 13.18 0.66 7.39
N LEU A 54 12.39 0.52 6.32
CA LEU A 54 12.67 -0.45 5.26
C LEU A 54 13.90 -0.03 4.47
N PRO A 55 14.85 -0.94 4.20
CA PRO A 55 16.08 -0.57 3.51
C PRO A 55 15.84 -0.15 2.07
N ASN A 56 16.68 0.75 1.58
CA ASN A 56 16.68 1.24 0.20
C ASN A 56 15.37 1.90 -0.24
N ARG A 57 14.65 2.51 0.70
CA ARG A 57 13.42 3.25 0.41
C ARG A 57 13.40 4.54 1.22
N THR A 58 12.84 5.59 0.64
CA THR A 58 12.67 6.86 1.34
C THR A 58 11.26 6.93 1.90
N HIS A 59 11.14 7.00 3.21
CA HIS A 59 9.86 7.00 3.91
C HIS A 59 9.33 8.42 4.06
N VAL A 60 8.11 8.65 3.58
CA VAL A 60 7.38 9.90 3.80
C VAL A 60 6.16 9.58 4.65
N VAL A 61 6.14 10.09 5.87
CA VAL A 61 5.11 9.75 6.86
C VAL A 61 4.17 10.92 7.07
N ILE A 62 2.88 10.68 6.92
CA ILE A 62 1.86 11.68 7.15
C ILE A 62 1.39 11.58 8.59
N SER A 63 1.55 12.66 9.36
CA SER A 63 1.12 12.72 10.74
C SER A 63 0.73 14.15 11.11
N ARG A 64 -0.38 14.31 11.84
CA ARG A 64 -0.79 15.60 12.40
C ARG A 64 -0.26 15.83 13.80
N GLN A 65 0.47 14.86 14.34
CA GLN A 65 1.05 14.91 15.67
C GLN A 65 2.18 15.94 15.71
N LYS A 66 2.10 16.90 16.62
CA LYS A 66 3.13 17.92 16.78
C LYS A 66 4.41 17.27 17.34
N ASN A 67 5.56 17.77 16.88
CA ASN A 67 6.88 17.31 17.34
C ASN A 67 7.14 15.82 17.08
N TYR A 68 6.43 15.22 16.12
CA TYR A 68 6.65 13.85 15.70
C TYR A 68 7.76 13.83 14.65
N GLN A 69 8.95 13.37 15.03
CA GLN A 69 10.11 13.34 14.14
C GLN A 69 10.98 12.12 14.41
N PRO A 70 10.47 10.92 14.10
CA PRO A 70 11.28 9.71 14.26
C PRO A 70 12.42 9.69 13.25
N GLU A 71 13.49 8.95 13.57
CA GLU A 71 14.61 8.78 12.65
C GLU A 71 14.20 7.95 11.44
N GLY A 72 14.83 8.22 10.30
CA GLY A 72 14.68 7.40 9.10
C GLY A 72 13.48 7.73 8.25
N CYS A 73 12.82 8.87 8.48
CA CYS A 73 11.70 9.28 7.64
C CYS A 73 11.58 10.80 7.53
N ILE A 74 10.81 11.22 6.53
CA ILE A 74 10.40 12.61 6.34
C ILE A 74 8.96 12.69 6.86
N VAL A 75 8.68 13.59 7.80
CA VAL A 75 7.33 13.77 8.33
C VAL A 75 6.66 14.98 7.72
N VAL A 76 5.44 14.81 7.23
CA VAL A 76 4.60 15.88 6.68
C VAL A 76 3.21 15.78 7.31
N ASP A 77 2.40 16.82 7.20
CA ASP A 77 1.09 16.86 7.84
C ASP A 77 -0.09 16.61 6.89
N SER A 78 0.17 16.42 5.60
CA SER A 78 -0.89 16.16 4.63
C SER A 78 -0.40 15.31 3.47
N LEU A 79 -1.34 14.71 2.74
CA LEU A 79 -1.04 13.95 1.53
C LEU A 79 -0.44 14.86 0.45
N GLU A 80 -0.97 16.09 0.32
CA GLU A 80 -0.47 17.06 -0.65
C GLU A 80 1.00 17.37 -0.42
N LYS A 81 1.39 17.58 0.83
CA LYS A 81 2.80 17.82 1.19
C LYS A 81 3.66 16.59 0.98
N ALA A 82 3.12 15.40 1.24
CA ALA A 82 3.82 14.15 0.96
C ALA A 82 4.19 14.03 -0.52
N ILE A 83 3.26 14.35 -1.39
CA ILE A 83 3.50 14.31 -2.84
C ILE A 83 4.50 15.38 -3.27
N GLU A 84 4.43 16.57 -2.68
CA GLU A 84 5.37 17.67 -2.99
C GLU A 84 6.82 17.32 -2.69
N VAL A 85 7.09 16.57 -1.62
CA VAL A 85 8.47 16.22 -1.27
C VAL A 85 9.01 15.07 -2.10
N CYS A 86 8.17 14.37 -2.84
CA CYS A 86 8.60 13.29 -3.72
C CYS A 86 9.08 13.81 -5.07
N PRO A 87 10.09 13.17 -5.69
CA PRO A 87 10.52 13.55 -7.03
C PRO A 87 9.38 13.36 -8.04
N LYS A 88 9.14 14.38 -8.87
CA LYS A 88 7.99 14.38 -9.79
C LYS A 88 8.13 13.41 -10.96
N GLU A 89 9.36 13.07 -11.33
CA GLU A 89 9.65 12.22 -12.47
C GLU A 89 9.84 10.74 -12.09
N GLU A 90 9.73 10.42 -10.80
CA GLU A 90 9.92 9.06 -10.30
C GLU A 90 8.59 8.43 -9.90
N ASP A 91 8.57 7.11 -9.85
CA ASP A 91 7.44 6.36 -9.31
C ASP A 91 7.44 6.48 -7.79
N VAL A 92 6.27 6.77 -7.23
CA VAL A 92 6.04 6.93 -5.80
C VAL A 92 4.94 5.97 -5.39
N PHE A 93 5.14 5.25 -4.30
CA PHE A 93 4.19 4.26 -3.82
C PHE A 93 3.50 4.69 -2.54
N VAL A 94 2.17 4.59 -2.52
CA VAL A 94 1.37 4.80 -1.30
C VAL A 94 1.11 3.42 -0.71
N ILE A 95 1.58 3.20 0.52
CA ILE A 95 1.58 1.87 1.14
C ILE A 95 0.60 1.72 2.31
N GLY A 96 -0.20 2.72 2.59
CA GLY A 96 -1.27 2.62 3.58
C GLY A 96 -1.11 3.59 4.76
N GLY A 97 -1.92 3.51 5.74
CA GLY A 97 -3.04 2.55 5.87
C GLY A 97 -4.33 2.99 5.19
N GLY A 98 -5.44 2.47 5.70
CA GLY A 98 -6.75 2.64 5.08
C GLY A 98 -7.15 4.08 4.82
N GLN A 99 -6.90 4.99 5.76
CA GLN A 99 -7.22 6.41 5.58
C GLN A 99 -6.39 7.05 4.45
N ILE A 100 -5.13 6.66 4.34
CA ILE A 100 -4.24 7.19 3.30
C ILE A 100 -4.66 6.64 1.93
N TYR A 101 -5.02 5.37 1.83
CA TYR A 101 -5.56 4.80 0.60
C TYR A 101 -6.84 5.52 0.18
N LYS A 102 -7.74 5.78 1.14
CA LYS A 102 -9.01 6.45 0.86
C LYS A 102 -8.79 7.87 0.30
N GLN A 103 -7.83 8.60 0.86
CA GLN A 103 -7.50 9.94 0.38
C GLN A 103 -6.80 9.92 -0.97
N SER A 104 -5.94 8.94 -1.22
CA SER A 104 -5.06 8.94 -2.37
C SER A 104 -5.63 8.27 -3.61
N ILE A 105 -6.68 7.45 -3.49
CA ILE A 105 -7.24 6.78 -4.66
C ILE A 105 -7.75 7.76 -5.72
N ALA A 106 -8.21 8.94 -5.31
CA ALA A 106 -8.71 9.95 -6.23
C ALA A 106 -7.61 10.57 -7.11
N ILE A 107 -6.36 10.54 -6.65
CA ILE A 107 -5.23 11.18 -7.34
C ILE A 107 -4.20 10.18 -7.86
N ALA A 108 -4.36 8.90 -7.58
CA ALA A 108 -3.41 7.88 -8.01
C ALA A 108 -3.52 7.63 -9.51
N ASP A 109 -2.39 7.28 -10.12
CA ASP A 109 -2.31 6.92 -11.54
C ASP A 109 -2.49 5.42 -11.74
N LYS A 110 -2.14 4.63 -10.72
CA LYS A 110 -2.10 3.18 -10.80
C LYS A 110 -2.45 2.57 -9.45
N VAL A 111 -3.11 1.43 -9.48
CA VAL A 111 -3.39 0.62 -8.28
C VAL A 111 -2.85 -0.78 -8.52
N ASP A 112 -1.95 -1.21 -7.64
CA ASP A 112 -1.28 -2.50 -7.71
C ASP A 112 -1.66 -3.28 -6.47
N ILE A 113 -2.52 -4.29 -6.62
CA ILE A 113 -3.00 -5.05 -5.47
C ILE A 113 -2.69 -6.53 -5.57
N THR A 114 -2.51 -7.14 -4.41
CA THR A 114 -2.54 -8.57 -4.25
C THR A 114 -3.91 -8.91 -3.69
N ARG A 115 -4.76 -9.51 -4.52
CA ARG A 115 -6.10 -9.94 -4.11
C ARG A 115 -6.00 -11.31 -3.46
N VAL A 116 -6.20 -11.36 -2.15
CA VAL A 116 -6.21 -12.62 -1.38
C VAL A 116 -7.59 -13.23 -1.48
N HIS A 117 -7.69 -14.46 -1.97
CA HIS A 117 -8.96 -15.12 -2.25
C HIS A 117 -9.56 -15.75 -0.99
N HIS A 118 -9.92 -14.90 -0.05
CA HIS A 118 -10.60 -15.24 1.19
C HIS A 118 -11.16 -13.94 1.78
N SER A 119 -12.28 -14.03 2.47
CA SER A 119 -12.85 -12.89 3.18
C SER A 119 -12.53 -12.97 4.65
N PHE A 120 -12.25 -11.84 5.27
CA PHE A 120 -11.85 -11.77 6.67
C PHE A 120 -12.71 -10.77 7.44
N GLU A 121 -12.93 -11.04 8.72
CA GLU A 121 -13.42 -10.04 9.63
C GLU A 121 -12.33 -8.97 9.80
N ALA A 122 -12.67 -7.71 9.63
CA ALA A 122 -11.69 -6.62 9.62
C ALA A 122 -12.29 -5.32 10.13
N ASP A 123 -11.41 -4.39 10.51
CA ASP A 123 -11.81 -3.03 10.89
C ASP A 123 -11.28 -1.97 9.91
N THR A 124 -10.43 -2.37 8.97
CA THR A 124 -9.82 -1.47 7.99
C THR A 124 -9.99 -2.06 6.60
N PHE A 125 -10.44 -1.23 5.66
CA PHE A 125 -10.76 -1.66 4.31
C PHE A 125 -10.10 -0.79 3.25
N PHE A 126 -9.72 -1.41 2.13
CA PHE A 126 -9.28 -0.70 0.94
C PHE A 126 -10.49 -0.09 0.24
N PRO A 127 -10.38 1.12 -0.33
CA PRO A 127 -11.49 1.73 -1.06
C PRO A 127 -11.88 0.88 -2.28
N GLU A 128 -13.14 0.96 -2.67
CA GLU A 128 -13.64 0.26 -3.84
C GLU A 128 -12.94 0.75 -5.11
N ILE A 129 -12.52 -0.19 -5.95
CA ILE A 129 -11.95 0.11 -7.26
C ILE A 129 -13.09 0.14 -8.28
N ASN A 130 -13.51 1.35 -8.65
CA ASN A 130 -14.61 1.56 -9.58
C ASN A 130 -14.16 1.28 -11.01
N LEU A 131 -14.70 0.23 -11.64
CA LEU A 131 -14.30 -0.17 -12.99
C LEU A 131 -14.76 0.80 -14.08
N ASP A 132 -15.61 1.78 -13.76
CA ASP A 132 -15.89 2.89 -14.67
C ASP A 132 -14.72 3.87 -14.77
N GLU A 133 -13.88 3.93 -13.75
CA GLU A 133 -12.71 4.82 -13.68
C GLU A 133 -11.38 4.08 -13.85
N TRP A 134 -11.35 2.79 -13.57
CA TRP A 134 -10.14 1.98 -13.55
C TRP A 134 -10.25 0.80 -14.51
N GLN A 135 -9.14 0.49 -15.17
CA GLN A 135 -9.04 -0.65 -16.09
C GLN A 135 -8.02 -1.65 -15.58
N LEU A 136 -8.42 -2.92 -15.47
CA LEU A 136 -7.49 -4.01 -15.15
C LEU A 136 -6.60 -4.27 -16.36
N VAL A 137 -5.29 -4.12 -16.21
CA VAL A 137 -4.32 -4.29 -17.30
C VAL A 137 -3.38 -5.47 -17.07
N PHE A 138 -3.31 -6.00 -15.87
CA PHE A 138 -2.48 -7.17 -15.54
C PHE A 138 -3.15 -8.00 -14.46
N SER A 139 -3.13 -9.32 -14.63
CA SER A 139 -3.68 -10.25 -13.65
C SER A 139 -2.87 -11.55 -13.69
N GLU A 140 -2.37 -11.98 -12.54
CA GLU A 140 -1.57 -13.21 -12.42
C GLU A 140 -1.99 -13.98 -11.19
N PHE A 141 -2.60 -15.15 -11.38
CA PHE A 141 -3.07 -16.01 -10.31
C PHE A 141 -1.95 -16.87 -9.74
N HIS A 142 -1.92 -16.98 -8.41
CA HIS A 142 -1.00 -17.86 -7.68
C HIS A 142 -1.80 -18.74 -6.71
N PRO A 143 -1.72 -20.08 -6.83
CA PRO A 143 -2.39 -20.96 -5.87
C PRO A 143 -1.64 -20.94 -4.54
N LYS A 144 -2.37 -21.23 -3.47
CA LYS A 144 -1.76 -21.43 -2.15
C LYS A 144 -0.75 -22.59 -2.22
N ASP A 145 0.26 -22.52 -1.40
CA ASP A 145 1.30 -23.56 -1.32
C ASP A 145 1.80 -23.68 0.13
N GLU A 146 2.93 -24.36 0.33
CA GLU A 146 3.49 -24.55 1.66
C GLU A 146 3.90 -23.26 2.36
N ARG A 147 4.20 -22.21 1.60
CA ARG A 147 4.65 -20.92 2.11
C ARG A 147 3.53 -19.89 2.14
N ASN A 148 2.61 -19.97 1.19
CA ASN A 148 1.53 -18.98 1.03
C ASN A 148 0.20 -19.60 1.44
N GLN A 149 -0.36 -19.07 2.50
CA GLN A 149 -1.52 -19.63 3.20
C GLN A 149 -2.80 -19.65 2.37
N PHE A 150 -2.95 -18.72 1.42
CA PHE A 150 -4.16 -18.56 0.61
C PHE A 150 -3.81 -18.43 -0.86
N ASP A 151 -4.79 -18.75 -1.73
CA ASP A 151 -4.71 -18.40 -3.14
C ASP A 151 -4.73 -16.86 -3.25
N PHE A 152 -4.02 -16.33 -4.22
CA PHE A 152 -4.00 -14.89 -4.43
C PHE A 152 -3.74 -14.56 -5.90
N THR A 153 -4.10 -13.34 -6.30
CA THR A 153 -3.88 -12.83 -7.66
C THR A 153 -3.25 -11.46 -7.59
N PHE A 154 -2.15 -11.26 -8.31
CA PHE A 154 -1.60 -9.93 -8.51
C PHE A 154 -2.43 -9.23 -9.58
N GLN A 155 -2.89 -8.02 -9.30
CA GLN A 155 -3.73 -7.25 -10.22
C GLN A 155 -3.21 -5.82 -10.30
N THR A 156 -3.11 -5.30 -11.54
CA THR A 156 -2.71 -3.92 -11.77
C THR A 156 -3.83 -3.21 -12.51
N PHE A 157 -4.25 -2.07 -11.97
CA PHE A 157 -5.27 -1.20 -12.56
C PHE A 157 -4.65 0.13 -12.94
N VAL A 158 -5.07 0.67 -14.08
CA VAL A 158 -4.69 2.02 -14.50
C VAL A 158 -5.95 2.84 -14.75
N ARG A 159 -5.84 4.17 -14.71
CA ARG A 159 -6.96 5.06 -15.03
C ARG A 159 -7.40 4.87 -16.47
N LYS A 160 -8.71 4.91 -16.67
CA LYS A 160 -9.29 4.93 -18.01
C LYS A 160 -9.10 6.28 -18.68
#